data_37380d8efb781c39ca2572e5468b1d47
#
_entry.id   37380d8efb781c39ca2572e5468b1d47
#
_cell.length_a   1.000
_cell.length_b   1.000
_cell.length_c   1.000
_cell.angle_alpha   90.00
_cell.angle_beta   90.00
_cell.angle_gamma   90.00
#
_symmetry.space_group_name_H-M   'P 1'
#
loop_
_entity.id
_entity.type
_entity.pdbx_description
1 polymer ?
#
loop_
_entity_poly.entity_id
_entity_poly.type
_entity_poly.pdbx_seq_one_letter_code
_entity_poly.pdbx_strand_id
1 'polypeptide(L)'
;MERNTHTRSDHSVLDAPRIRTIALDMGYSSVNLYDEVDSTTTRARELLMDGTDPEREQLGELSVYASLYQSAGRGRLARAWTAPPGACLAASIVVRPHASADPLARELPEDSYHWLTLIAGLSVVDIWRSYGVDAALKWPNDVIAQGAKGCGILAQLVPESGSTEGQRSIIVGIGQNTNMSAEQLPVPTATSLSLCTGQVIDSSEVLTRLLGIFARRYRAFVRAGGDPERPDPLNPESRSLLNQARATTATLGASVRLSLPDGSTVEGVAEDLDAQGRILICREDGTLEPYAVGDIEHLRPANGSYGDFQQAH
;
A
#
# COMPACT_ATOMS: atom_id res chain seq x y z
N MET A 1 29.82 16.55 -38.03
CA MET A 1 29.35 17.11 -36.74
C MET A 1 27.90 16.65 -36.54
N GLU A 2 27.73 15.38 -36.24
CA GLU A 2 26.42 14.73 -36.05
C GLU A 2 26.00 14.91 -34.60
N ARG A 3 24.87 15.59 -34.41
CA ARG A 3 24.24 15.72 -33.10
C ARG A 3 23.53 14.40 -32.78
N ASN A 4 24.12 13.64 -31.92
CA ASN A 4 23.52 12.46 -31.33
C ASN A 4 22.40 12.92 -30.39
N THR A 5 21.17 13.02 -30.88
CA THR A 5 19.97 13.19 -30.05
C THR A 5 19.62 11.85 -29.43
N HIS A 6 20.28 11.53 -28.33
CA HIS A 6 19.74 10.53 -27.41
C HIS A 6 18.45 11.11 -26.81
N THR A 7 17.32 10.66 -27.29
CA THR A 7 16.05 10.76 -26.59
C THR A 7 16.22 10.06 -25.25
N ARG A 8 16.56 10.81 -24.20
CA ARG A 8 16.34 10.38 -22.83
C ARG A 8 14.82 10.15 -22.73
N SER A 9 14.40 8.89 -22.61
CA SER A 9 13.07 8.59 -22.10
C SER A 9 12.97 9.24 -20.71
N ASP A 10 12.19 10.30 -20.61
CA ASP A 10 12.08 11.09 -19.39
C ASP A 10 11.20 10.31 -18.40
N HIS A 11 11.81 9.38 -17.67
CA HIS A 11 11.15 8.58 -16.61
C HIS A 11 10.82 9.43 -15.36
N SER A 12 11.10 10.73 -15.41
CA SER A 12 10.83 11.68 -14.32
C SER A 12 9.43 12.28 -14.35
N VAL A 13 8.60 11.96 -15.37
CA VAL A 13 7.25 12.49 -15.53
C VAL A 13 6.26 11.35 -15.72
N LEU A 14 5.07 11.47 -15.09
CA LEU A 14 3.97 10.52 -15.28
C LEU A 14 3.29 10.78 -16.64
N ASP A 15 3.07 9.69 -17.40
CA ASP A 15 2.29 9.72 -18.66
C ASP A 15 0.80 9.92 -18.34
N ALA A 16 0.40 11.18 -18.16
CA ALA A 16 -0.94 11.54 -17.75
C ALA A 16 -2.05 11.05 -18.69
N PRO A 17 -1.94 11.14 -20.04
CA PRO A 17 -2.96 10.59 -20.95
C PRO A 17 -3.14 9.09 -20.77
N ARG A 18 -2.07 8.32 -20.73
CA ARG A 18 -2.09 6.87 -20.55
C ARG A 18 -2.72 6.47 -19.22
N ILE A 19 -2.27 7.10 -18.12
CA ILE A 19 -2.74 6.80 -16.77
C ILE A 19 -4.24 7.11 -16.65
N ARG A 20 -4.69 8.29 -17.13
CA ARG A 20 -6.10 8.67 -17.06
C ARG A 20 -6.99 7.70 -17.82
N THR A 21 -6.64 7.37 -19.07
CA THR A 21 -7.42 6.41 -19.88
C THR A 21 -7.58 5.08 -19.15
N ILE A 22 -6.47 4.50 -18.69
CA ILE A 22 -6.47 3.19 -18.02
C ILE A 22 -7.24 3.25 -16.70
N ALA A 23 -7.05 4.28 -15.89
CA ALA A 23 -7.72 4.41 -14.60
C ALA A 23 -9.25 4.58 -14.75
N LEU A 24 -9.70 5.40 -15.70
CA LEU A 24 -11.12 5.56 -16.00
C LEU A 24 -11.75 4.24 -16.47
N ASP A 25 -11.08 3.48 -17.34
CA ASP A 25 -11.53 2.15 -17.78
C ASP A 25 -11.61 1.16 -16.61
N MET A 26 -10.79 1.35 -15.58
CA MET A 26 -10.82 0.59 -14.34
C MET A 26 -11.86 1.10 -13.33
N GLY A 27 -12.62 2.14 -13.68
CA GLY A 27 -13.71 2.70 -12.88
C GLY A 27 -13.23 3.64 -11.76
N TYR A 28 -12.07 4.27 -11.89
CA TYR A 28 -11.72 5.43 -11.08
C TYR A 28 -12.51 6.64 -11.56
N SER A 29 -13.06 7.40 -10.64
CA SER A 29 -13.88 8.59 -10.96
C SER A 29 -13.03 9.80 -11.28
N SER A 30 -11.87 9.95 -10.63
CA SER A 30 -10.94 11.03 -10.91
C SER A 30 -9.48 10.59 -10.80
N VAL A 31 -8.61 11.27 -11.61
CA VAL A 31 -7.18 11.00 -11.69
C VAL A 31 -6.43 12.33 -11.65
N ASN A 32 -5.81 12.60 -10.51
CA ASN A 32 -5.11 13.84 -10.22
C ASN A 32 -3.61 13.55 -10.15
N LEU A 33 -2.87 14.05 -11.13
CA LEU A 33 -1.43 13.86 -11.27
C LEU A 33 -0.73 15.20 -11.10
N TYR A 34 0.30 15.23 -10.26
CA TYR A 34 1.07 16.42 -9.90
C TYR A 34 2.54 16.21 -10.25
N ASP A 35 3.18 17.23 -10.80
CA ASP A 35 4.63 17.25 -10.95
C ASP A 35 5.30 17.35 -9.58
N GLU A 36 4.74 18.20 -8.71
CA GLU A 36 5.12 18.38 -7.31
C GLU A 36 3.87 18.61 -6.45
N VAL A 37 3.85 18.05 -5.27
CA VAL A 37 2.82 18.26 -4.25
C VAL A 37 3.46 18.19 -2.86
N ASP A 38 2.87 18.82 -1.85
CA ASP A 38 3.33 18.65 -0.47
C ASP A 38 3.17 17.19 -0.03
N SER A 39 1.96 16.65 -0.19
CA SER A 39 1.63 15.24 0.05
C SER A 39 0.35 14.87 -0.69
N THR A 40 0.38 13.78 -1.45
CA THR A 40 -0.82 13.26 -2.12
C THR A 40 -1.95 12.93 -1.14
N THR A 41 -1.61 12.47 0.07
CA THR A 41 -2.57 12.19 1.14
C THR A 41 -3.15 13.47 1.73
N THR A 42 -2.31 14.50 1.94
CA THR A 42 -2.77 15.82 2.44
C THR A 42 -3.74 16.45 1.45
N ARG A 43 -3.40 16.48 0.16
CA ARG A 43 -4.26 17.05 -0.89
C ARG A 43 -5.60 16.31 -0.98
N ALA A 44 -5.59 14.98 -0.97
CA ALA A 44 -6.82 14.19 -0.97
C ALA A 44 -7.69 14.46 0.27
N ARG A 45 -7.06 14.63 1.44
CA ARG A 45 -7.77 14.94 2.69
C ARG A 45 -8.40 16.33 2.67
N GLU A 46 -7.68 17.34 2.19
CA GLU A 46 -8.21 18.70 2.06
C GLU A 46 -9.45 18.71 1.19
N LEU A 47 -9.42 18.05 0.05
CA LEU A 47 -10.57 17.95 -0.85
C LEU A 47 -11.79 17.28 -0.18
N LEU A 48 -11.59 16.22 0.58
CA LEU A 48 -12.68 15.55 1.29
C LEU A 48 -13.30 16.43 2.39
N MET A 49 -12.48 17.27 3.05
CA MET A 49 -12.89 18.12 4.15
C MET A 49 -13.44 19.49 3.70
N ASP A 50 -13.02 20.00 2.54
CA ASP A 50 -13.52 21.24 1.98
C ASP A 50 -14.79 20.99 1.15
N GLY A 51 -15.94 21.33 1.74
CA GLY A 51 -17.23 21.19 1.08
C GLY A 51 -17.46 22.14 -0.10
N THR A 52 -16.56 23.11 -0.31
CA THR A 52 -16.68 24.15 -1.35
C THR A 52 -15.73 23.92 -2.54
N ASP A 53 -14.81 22.95 -2.46
CA ASP A 53 -13.89 22.64 -3.55
C ASP A 53 -14.67 22.01 -4.73
N PRO A 54 -14.65 22.61 -5.93
CA PRO A 54 -15.39 22.10 -7.09
C PRO A 54 -14.88 20.75 -7.59
N GLU A 55 -13.62 20.37 -7.31
CA GLU A 55 -13.08 19.07 -7.67
C GLU A 55 -13.77 17.94 -6.89
N ARG A 56 -14.42 18.26 -5.78
CA ARG A 56 -15.13 17.29 -4.95
C ARG A 56 -16.29 16.62 -5.67
N GLU A 57 -16.97 17.28 -6.58
CA GLU A 57 -18.06 16.70 -7.37
C GLU A 57 -17.60 15.53 -8.24
N GLN A 58 -16.31 15.46 -8.53
CA GLN A 58 -15.69 14.37 -9.30
C GLN A 58 -15.34 13.14 -8.45
N LEU A 59 -15.48 13.22 -7.12
CA LEU A 59 -15.19 12.11 -6.23
C LEU A 59 -16.27 11.04 -6.33
N GLY A 60 -15.91 9.87 -6.87
CA GLY A 60 -16.75 8.67 -6.82
C GLY A 60 -16.21 7.65 -5.82
N GLU A 61 -16.48 6.38 -6.08
CA GLU A 61 -16.03 5.27 -5.23
C GLU A 61 -14.51 5.20 -5.09
N LEU A 62 -13.79 5.39 -6.20
CA LEU A 62 -12.35 5.40 -6.26
C LEU A 62 -11.85 6.66 -6.95
N SER A 63 -10.89 7.34 -6.35
CA SER A 63 -10.18 8.48 -6.94
C SER A 63 -8.69 8.38 -6.61
N VAL A 64 -7.81 8.87 -7.48
CA VAL A 64 -6.36 8.77 -7.28
C VAL A 64 -5.68 10.12 -7.36
N TYR A 65 -4.71 10.33 -6.48
CA TYR A 65 -3.78 11.46 -6.41
C TYR A 65 -2.37 10.90 -6.46
N ALA A 66 -1.56 11.27 -7.44
CA ALA A 66 -0.22 10.72 -7.58
C ALA A 66 0.81 11.77 -8.01
N SER A 67 2.06 11.56 -7.57
CA SER A 67 3.22 12.38 -7.89
C SER A 67 4.49 11.55 -7.82
N LEU A 68 5.52 12.00 -8.54
CA LEU A 68 6.88 11.48 -8.42
C LEU A 68 7.74 12.31 -7.45
N TYR A 69 7.18 13.38 -6.88
CA TYR A 69 7.84 14.19 -5.88
C TYR A 69 6.88 14.76 -4.84
N GLN A 70 7.18 14.55 -3.58
CA GLN A 70 6.47 15.15 -2.44
C GLN A 70 7.45 15.98 -1.62
N SER A 71 7.15 17.29 -1.43
CA SER A 71 7.97 18.20 -0.62
C SER A 71 7.79 18.00 0.89
N ALA A 72 6.66 17.42 1.32
CA ALA A 72 6.32 17.15 2.73
C ALA A 72 5.62 15.78 2.91
N GLY A 73 6.17 14.73 2.28
CA GLY A 73 5.61 13.37 2.36
C GLY A 73 5.52 12.86 3.81
N ARG A 74 4.47 12.10 4.11
CA ARG A 74 4.16 11.62 5.46
C ARG A 74 4.05 10.10 5.52
N GLY A 75 4.61 9.53 6.58
CA GLY A 75 4.45 8.16 7.02
C GLY A 75 3.66 8.06 8.33
N ARG A 76 3.58 6.86 8.90
CA ARG A 76 2.96 6.61 10.21
C ARG A 76 3.70 7.36 11.32
N LEU A 77 2.98 7.65 12.42
CA LEU A 77 3.52 8.29 13.62
C LEU A 77 4.27 9.61 13.31
N ALA A 78 3.74 10.40 12.35
CA ALA A 78 4.33 11.67 11.92
C ALA A 78 5.77 11.58 11.35
N ARG A 79 6.25 10.39 11.01
CA ARG A 79 7.55 10.23 10.33
C ARG A 79 7.49 10.85 8.93
N ALA A 80 8.56 11.51 8.50
CA ALA A 80 8.66 12.00 7.14
C ALA A 80 8.86 10.84 6.14
N TRP A 81 8.28 10.97 4.96
CA TRP A 81 8.58 10.16 3.79
C TRP A 81 9.30 11.03 2.77
N THR A 82 10.61 10.87 2.67
CA THR A 82 11.45 11.76 1.86
C THR A 82 12.08 10.98 0.70
N ALA A 83 12.00 11.53 -0.50
CA ALA A 83 12.65 11.01 -1.68
C ALA A 83 13.00 12.15 -2.64
N PRO A 84 14.11 12.06 -3.40
CA PRO A 84 14.40 13.00 -4.46
C PRO A 84 13.34 12.96 -5.58
N PRO A 85 13.18 14.04 -6.36
CA PRO A 85 12.27 14.07 -7.51
C PRO A 85 12.52 12.90 -8.48
N GLY A 86 11.44 12.22 -8.91
CA GLY A 86 11.50 11.09 -9.84
C GLY A 86 11.93 9.75 -9.23
N ALA A 87 12.40 9.73 -7.97
CA ALA A 87 12.94 8.52 -7.35
C ALA A 87 11.89 7.65 -6.64
N CYS A 88 10.73 8.22 -6.33
CA CYS A 88 9.65 7.56 -5.61
C CYS A 88 8.31 7.83 -6.30
N LEU A 89 7.47 6.83 -6.39
CA LEU A 89 6.06 6.98 -6.76
C LEU A 89 5.23 7.10 -5.48
N ALA A 90 4.63 8.27 -5.28
CA ALA A 90 3.63 8.48 -4.25
C ALA A 90 2.24 8.45 -4.88
N ALA A 91 1.36 7.60 -4.37
CA ALA A 91 -0.04 7.53 -4.80
C ALA A 91 -0.95 7.47 -3.58
N SER A 92 -2.01 8.27 -3.57
CA SER A 92 -3.09 8.19 -2.58
C SER A 92 -4.39 7.82 -3.29
N ILE A 93 -4.97 6.69 -2.91
CA ILE A 93 -6.26 6.24 -3.42
C ILE A 93 -7.33 6.61 -2.39
N VAL A 94 -8.27 7.45 -2.78
CA VAL A 94 -9.47 7.72 -1.99
C VAL A 94 -10.46 6.61 -2.26
N VAL A 95 -10.94 5.98 -1.18
CA VAL A 95 -11.92 4.91 -1.21
C VAL A 95 -13.17 5.38 -0.48
N ARG A 96 -14.31 5.33 -1.18
CA ARG A 96 -15.63 5.73 -0.67
C ARG A 96 -16.62 4.56 -0.85
N PRO A 97 -16.63 3.59 0.08
CA PRO A 97 -17.45 2.38 -0.07
C PRO A 97 -18.95 2.68 -0.26
N HIS A 98 -19.43 3.75 0.38
CA HIS A 98 -20.83 4.21 0.28
C HIS A 98 -21.18 4.79 -1.10
N ALA A 99 -20.19 5.09 -1.95
CA ALA A 99 -20.39 5.62 -3.30
C ALA A 99 -20.25 4.53 -4.39
N SER A 100 -20.19 3.26 -4.00
CA SER A 100 -20.07 2.16 -4.95
C SER A 100 -21.30 2.02 -5.81
N ALA A 101 -21.08 1.92 -7.13
CA ALA A 101 -22.12 1.62 -8.11
C ALA A 101 -22.21 0.10 -8.42
N ASP A 102 -21.38 -0.75 -7.82
CA ASP A 102 -21.42 -2.19 -7.97
C ASP A 102 -22.68 -2.75 -7.29
N PRO A 103 -23.63 -3.38 -8.03
CA PRO A 103 -24.87 -3.89 -7.45
C PRO A 103 -24.66 -5.04 -6.44
N LEU A 104 -23.47 -5.63 -6.42
CA LEU A 104 -23.08 -6.66 -5.47
C LEU A 104 -22.30 -6.08 -4.28
N ALA A 105 -22.00 -4.79 -4.31
CA ALA A 105 -21.32 -4.12 -3.19
C ALA A 105 -22.16 -4.21 -1.92
N ARG A 106 -21.47 -4.45 -0.81
CA ARG A 106 -22.05 -4.46 0.54
C ARG A 106 -21.39 -3.38 1.37
N GLU A 107 -22.08 -2.94 2.39
CA GLU A 107 -21.50 -2.04 3.37
C GLU A 107 -20.28 -2.70 4.03
N LEU A 108 -19.20 -1.93 4.14
CA LEU A 108 -18.00 -2.39 4.84
C LEU A 108 -18.11 -2.06 6.33
N PRO A 109 -18.00 -3.06 7.23
CA PRO A 109 -17.87 -2.81 8.66
C PRO A 109 -16.63 -1.95 8.96
N GLU A 110 -16.72 -1.02 9.91
CA GLU A 110 -15.58 -0.12 10.23
C GLU A 110 -14.33 -0.89 10.69
N ASP A 111 -14.52 -2.01 11.38
CA ASP A 111 -13.44 -2.89 11.81
C ASP A 111 -12.74 -3.63 10.65
N SER A 112 -13.30 -3.57 9.45
CA SER A 112 -12.68 -4.12 8.24
C SER A 112 -11.78 -3.13 7.49
N TYR A 113 -11.79 -1.83 7.82
CA TYR A 113 -11.11 -0.80 7.02
C TYR A 113 -9.58 -0.94 7.02
N HIS A 114 -8.97 -1.49 8.05
CA HIS A 114 -7.53 -1.75 8.08
C HIS A 114 -7.07 -2.75 7.02
N TRP A 115 -8.00 -3.60 6.50
CA TRP A 115 -7.73 -4.47 5.36
C TRP A 115 -7.34 -3.71 4.09
N LEU A 116 -7.75 -2.45 3.95
CA LEU A 116 -7.35 -1.61 2.82
C LEU A 116 -5.83 -1.39 2.78
N THR A 117 -5.17 -1.36 3.93
CA THR A 117 -3.70 -1.32 4.01
C THR A 117 -3.08 -2.62 3.46
N LEU A 118 -3.61 -3.78 3.86
CA LEU A 118 -3.15 -5.09 3.39
C LEU A 118 -3.46 -5.29 1.91
N ILE A 119 -4.63 -4.85 1.42
CA ILE A 119 -4.99 -4.85 -0.01
C ILE A 119 -3.97 -4.05 -0.83
N ALA A 120 -3.60 -2.87 -0.37
CA ALA A 120 -2.58 -2.05 -1.02
C ALA A 120 -1.22 -2.74 -1.01
N GLY A 121 -0.82 -3.30 0.13
CA GLY A 121 0.44 -4.03 0.26
C GLY A 121 0.51 -5.25 -0.64
N LEU A 122 -0.52 -6.09 -0.66
CA LEU A 122 -0.63 -7.23 -1.58
C LEU A 122 -0.57 -6.79 -3.05
N SER A 123 -1.16 -5.63 -3.37
CA SER A 123 -1.12 -5.09 -4.74
C SER A 123 0.30 -4.68 -5.14
N VAL A 124 1.04 -4.04 -4.22
CA VAL A 124 2.45 -3.68 -4.44
C VAL A 124 3.32 -4.93 -4.55
N VAL A 125 3.12 -5.94 -3.70
CA VAL A 125 3.86 -7.21 -3.77
C VAL A 125 3.69 -7.87 -5.14
N ASP A 126 2.46 -7.95 -5.66
CA ASP A 126 2.23 -8.55 -6.99
C ASP A 126 2.94 -7.76 -8.09
N ILE A 127 2.96 -6.42 -8.01
CA ILE A 127 3.69 -5.59 -8.96
C ILE A 127 5.18 -5.91 -8.90
N TRP A 128 5.79 -5.88 -7.72
CA TRP A 128 7.22 -6.14 -7.57
C TRP A 128 7.59 -7.53 -8.04
N ARG A 129 6.77 -8.54 -7.73
CA ARG A 129 6.92 -9.92 -8.22
C ARG A 129 6.82 -10.02 -9.74
N SER A 130 5.99 -9.20 -10.38
CA SER A 130 5.90 -9.15 -11.85
C SER A 130 7.16 -8.61 -12.53
N TYR A 131 8.04 -7.93 -11.78
CA TYR A 131 9.39 -7.53 -12.18
C TYR A 131 10.47 -8.56 -11.80
N GLY A 132 10.07 -9.74 -11.31
CA GLY A 132 11.01 -10.79 -10.87
C GLY A 132 11.63 -10.57 -9.49
N VAL A 133 11.10 -9.61 -8.71
CA VAL A 133 11.58 -9.31 -7.36
C VAL A 133 10.82 -10.14 -6.35
N ASP A 134 11.54 -10.88 -5.49
CA ASP A 134 10.93 -11.59 -4.37
C ASP A 134 10.55 -10.57 -3.27
N ALA A 135 9.31 -10.10 -3.36
CA ALA A 135 8.73 -9.12 -2.45
C ALA A 135 7.72 -9.79 -1.52
N ALA A 136 7.62 -9.27 -0.30
CA ALA A 136 6.71 -9.76 0.71
C ALA A 136 6.14 -8.61 1.56
N LEU A 137 5.02 -8.87 2.24
CA LEU A 137 4.49 -7.96 3.26
C LEU A 137 5.34 -8.05 4.53
N LYS A 138 5.64 -6.92 5.12
CA LYS A 138 6.04 -6.80 6.52
C LYS A 138 4.92 -6.10 7.28
N TRP A 139 4.24 -6.86 8.12
CA TRP A 139 3.12 -6.32 8.92
C TRP A 139 3.59 -5.12 9.75
N PRO A 140 2.77 -4.06 9.91
CA PRO A 140 1.39 -3.97 9.40
C PRO A 140 1.26 -3.31 8.00
N ASN A 141 2.28 -2.63 7.48
CA ASN A 141 2.08 -1.64 6.43
C ASN A 141 3.27 -1.44 5.48
N ASP A 142 4.23 -2.32 5.50
CA ASP A 142 5.43 -2.21 4.65
C ASP A 142 5.47 -3.33 3.62
N VAL A 143 6.06 -3.04 2.45
CA VAL A 143 6.52 -4.07 1.51
C VAL A 143 8.04 -4.09 1.51
N ILE A 144 8.58 -5.28 1.67
CA ILE A 144 10.01 -5.52 1.70
C ILE A 144 10.43 -6.41 0.53
N ALA A 145 11.68 -6.24 0.12
CA ALA A 145 12.38 -7.12 -0.81
C ALA A 145 13.82 -7.26 -0.35
N GLN A 146 14.38 -8.48 -0.42
CA GLN A 146 15.75 -8.77 0.04
C GLN A 146 16.01 -8.28 1.49
N GLY A 147 14.98 -8.33 2.34
CA GLY A 147 15.06 -7.90 3.73
C GLY A 147 15.03 -6.38 3.96
N ALA A 148 14.88 -5.57 2.91
CA ALA A 148 14.86 -4.11 2.97
C ALA A 148 13.51 -3.53 2.53
N LYS A 149 13.12 -2.39 3.12
CA LYS A 149 11.84 -1.73 2.85
C LYS A 149 11.86 -1.01 1.50
N GLY A 150 10.94 -1.39 0.61
CA GLY A 150 10.74 -0.74 -0.69
C GLY A 150 9.47 0.10 -0.79
N CYS A 151 8.48 -0.18 0.07
CA CYS A 151 7.22 0.57 0.08
C CYS A 151 6.70 0.73 1.51
N GLY A 152 6.06 1.87 1.76
CA GLY A 152 5.29 2.14 2.98
C GLY A 152 3.86 2.54 2.63
N ILE A 153 2.90 2.09 3.43
CA ILE A 153 1.48 2.34 3.23
C ILE A 153 0.90 3.02 4.46
N LEU A 154 0.02 3.98 4.26
CA LEU A 154 -0.67 4.71 5.31
C LEU A 154 -2.14 4.87 4.96
N ALA A 155 -3.03 4.15 5.65
CA ALA A 155 -4.46 4.35 5.54
C ALA A 155 -4.96 5.33 6.61
N GLN A 156 -5.85 6.25 6.22
CA GLN A 156 -6.46 7.23 7.10
C GLN A 156 -7.96 7.28 6.86
N LEU A 157 -8.72 7.16 7.94
CA LEU A 157 -10.15 7.43 7.93
C LEU A 157 -10.38 8.94 7.96
N VAL A 158 -11.18 9.46 7.05
CA VAL A 158 -11.42 10.88 6.90
C VAL A 158 -12.94 11.15 6.89
N PRO A 159 -13.44 12.06 7.74
CA PRO A 159 -14.81 12.55 7.63
C PRO A 159 -14.94 13.36 6.34
N GLU A 160 -16.09 13.25 5.69
CA GLU A 160 -16.42 14.08 4.54
C GLU A 160 -17.29 15.26 4.96
N SER A 161 -17.00 16.45 4.44
CA SER A 161 -17.87 17.61 4.63
C SER A 161 -19.25 17.35 3.99
N GLY A 162 -20.33 17.60 4.72
CA GLY A 162 -21.70 17.44 4.20
C GLY A 162 -22.15 15.99 3.98
N SER A 163 -21.39 14.99 4.41
CA SER A 163 -21.82 13.59 4.38
C SER A 163 -22.86 13.31 5.47
N THR A 164 -23.73 12.32 5.24
CA THR A 164 -24.64 11.81 6.26
C THR A 164 -23.87 11.09 7.36
N GLU A 165 -24.44 11.05 8.56
CA GLU A 165 -23.85 10.35 9.70
C GLU A 165 -23.54 8.88 9.31
N GLY A 166 -22.31 8.42 9.60
CA GLY A 166 -21.83 7.07 9.27
C GLY A 166 -21.11 6.96 7.92
N GLN A 167 -21.20 7.92 7.01
CA GLN A 167 -20.42 7.88 5.78
C GLN A 167 -18.96 8.27 6.04
N ARG A 168 -18.05 7.41 5.62
CA ARG A 168 -16.60 7.56 5.81
C ARG A 168 -15.88 7.39 4.49
N SER A 169 -14.83 8.18 4.31
CA SER A 169 -13.85 7.99 3.25
C SER A 169 -12.53 7.52 3.84
N ILE A 170 -11.84 6.68 3.13
CA ILE A 170 -10.52 6.19 3.50
C ILE A 170 -9.52 6.64 2.45
N ILE A 171 -8.44 7.27 2.89
CA ILE A 171 -7.30 7.58 2.02
C ILE A 171 -6.23 6.54 2.25
N VAL A 172 -5.87 5.81 1.20
CA VAL A 172 -4.78 4.81 1.22
C VAL A 172 -3.58 5.41 0.52
N GLY A 173 -2.66 5.97 1.29
CA GLY A 173 -1.38 6.51 0.81
C GLY A 173 -0.36 5.39 0.63
N ILE A 174 0.30 5.35 -0.53
CA ILE A 174 1.25 4.33 -0.94
C ILE A 174 2.50 5.02 -1.46
N GLY A 175 3.62 4.90 -0.73
CA GLY A 175 4.92 5.41 -1.16
C GLY A 175 5.82 4.25 -1.60
N GLN A 176 6.18 4.20 -2.88
CA GLN A 176 7.04 3.16 -3.43
C GLN A 176 8.38 3.75 -3.89
N ASN A 177 9.49 3.21 -3.40
CA ASN A 177 10.81 3.53 -3.93
C ASN A 177 10.97 2.87 -5.30
N THR A 178 10.64 3.58 -6.37
CA THR A 178 10.72 3.02 -7.75
C THR A 178 12.12 3.11 -8.31
N ASN A 179 12.74 4.30 -8.27
CA ASN A 179 14.01 4.59 -8.94
C ASN A 179 15.07 5.23 -8.01
N MET A 180 14.97 5.00 -6.71
CA MET A 180 15.94 5.53 -5.75
C MET A 180 17.28 4.78 -5.88
N SER A 181 18.38 5.50 -6.04
CA SER A 181 19.72 4.90 -6.05
C SER A 181 20.17 4.55 -4.62
N ALA A 182 21.25 3.77 -4.49
CA ALA A 182 21.76 3.37 -3.17
C ALA A 182 22.17 4.57 -2.31
N GLU A 183 22.73 5.62 -2.93
CA GLU A 183 23.15 6.87 -2.25
C GLU A 183 21.95 7.75 -1.84
N GLN A 184 20.80 7.58 -2.50
CA GLN A 184 19.57 8.32 -2.22
C GLN A 184 18.71 7.67 -1.14
N LEU A 185 18.98 6.41 -0.79
CA LEU A 185 18.20 5.72 0.25
C LEU A 185 18.37 6.41 1.60
N PRO A 186 17.26 6.67 2.33
CA PRO A 186 17.32 7.41 3.59
C PRO A 186 17.94 6.59 4.75
N VAL A 187 17.92 5.27 4.65
CA VAL A 187 18.44 4.34 5.66
C VAL A 187 18.96 3.07 5.00
N PRO A 188 19.94 2.37 5.62
CA PRO A 188 20.50 1.12 5.06
C PRO A 188 19.49 -0.03 4.92
N THR A 189 18.36 0.04 5.64
CA THR A 189 17.29 -0.96 5.61
C THR A 189 16.20 -0.64 4.56
N ALA A 190 16.46 0.31 3.67
CA ALA A 190 15.59 0.62 2.54
C ALA A 190 16.16 0.03 1.23
N THR A 191 15.29 -0.14 0.24
CA THR A 191 15.64 -0.54 -1.12
C THR A 191 14.71 0.15 -2.12
N SER A 192 14.95 -0.05 -3.42
CA SER A 192 14.06 0.40 -4.49
C SER A 192 13.87 -0.71 -5.54
N LEU A 193 12.80 -0.59 -6.33
CA LEU A 193 12.52 -1.55 -7.39
C LEU A 193 13.64 -1.56 -8.44
N SER A 194 14.19 -0.39 -8.78
CA SER A 194 15.32 -0.28 -9.70
C SER A 194 16.60 -0.95 -9.17
N LEU A 195 16.89 -0.86 -7.88
CA LEU A 195 18.02 -1.54 -7.26
C LEU A 195 17.85 -3.06 -7.28
N CYS A 196 16.64 -3.54 -7.01
CA CYS A 196 16.36 -4.98 -7.02
C CYS A 196 16.42 -5.59 -8.43
N THR A 197 16.04 -4.82 -9.46
CA THR A 197 15.97 -5.31 -10.85
C THR A 197 17.23 -4.98 -11.68
N GLY A 198 18.01 -3.99 -11.26
CA GLY A 198 19.10 -3.41 -12.05
C GLY A 198 18.63 -2.59 -13.25
N GLN A 199 17.36 -2.20 -13.31
CA GLN A 199 16.75 -1.49 -14.43
C GLN A 199 16.07 -0.19 -13.98
N VAL A 200 15.99 0.79 -14.89
CA VAL A 200 15.14 1.97 -14.69
C VAL A 200 13.67 1.57 -14.84
N ILE A 201 12.86 1.97 -13.90
CA ILE A 201 11.44 1.59 -13.81
C ILE A 201 10.55 2.68 -14.41
N ASP A 202 9.64 2.31 -15.30
CA ASP A 202 8.54 3.17 -15.74
C ASP A 202 7.51 3.32 -14.61
N SER A 203 7.58 4.45 -13.89
CA SER A 203 6.66 4.75 -12.79
C SER A 203 5.20 4.87 -13.26
N SER A 204 4.95 5.22 -14.52
CA SER A 204 3.60 5.25 -15.10
C SER A 204 3.03 3.84 -15.24
N GLU A 205 3.87 2.87 -15.62
CA GLU A 205 3.47 1.46 -15.67
C GLU A 205 3.20 0.91 -14.27
N VAL A 206 4.07 1.21 -13.30
CA VAL A 206 3.86 0.82 -11.89
C VAL A 206 2.55 1.38 -11.36
N LEU A 207 2.25 2.66 -11.63
CA LEU A 207 1.00 3.28 -11.19
C LEU A 207 -0.22 2.62 -11.85
N THR A 208 -0.23 2.43 -13.16
CA THR A 208 -1.37 1.82 -13.85
C THR A 208 -1.62 0.39 -13.39
N ARG A 209 -0.58 -0.41 -13.17
CA ARG A 209 -0.70 -1.75 -12.58
C ARG A 209 -1.27 -1.70 -11.16
N LEU A 210 -0.78 -0.75 -10.33
CA LEU A 210 -1.29 -0.55 -8.96
C LEU A 210 -2.79 -0.27 -8.96
N LEU A 211 -3.24 0.68 -9.78
CA LEU A 211 -4.64 1.05 -9.85
C LEU A 211 -5.53 -0.14 -10.24
N GLY A 212 -5.10 -0.93 -11.25
CA GLY A 212 -5.87 -2.10 -11.69
C GLY A 212 -5.92 -3.22 -10.66
N ILE A 213 -4.79 -3.54 -10.03
CA ILE A 213 -4.74 -4.63 -9.05
C ILE A 213 -5.48 -4.22 -7.77
N PHE A 214 -5.30 -2.97 -7.31
CA PHE A 214 -5.99 -2.46 -6.13
C PHE A 214 -7.50 -2.44 -6.33
N ALA A 215 -8.01 -1.84 -7.43
CA ALA A 215 -9.44 -1.76 -7.71
C ALA A 215 -10.10 -3.14 -7.75
N ARG A 216 -9.45 -4.13 -8.39
CA ARG A 216 -9.96 -5.50 -8.44
C ARG A 216 -10.06 -6.14 -7.05
N ARG A 217 -9.00 -6.04 -6.23
CA ARG A 217 -9.01 -6.59 -4.86
C ARG A 217 -10.01 -5.87 -3.96
N TYR A 218 -10.04 -4.55 -4.03
CA TYR A 218 -10.98 -3.74 -3.28
C TYR A 218 -12.43 -4.12 -3.57
N ARG A 219 -12.82 -4.19 -4.86
CA ARG A 219 -14.19 -4.58 -5.22
C ARG A 219 -14.53 -6.00 -4.81
N ALA A 220 -13.60 -6.94 -4.94
CA ALA A 220 -13.78 -8.28 -4.42
C ALA A 220 -14.09 -8.27 -2.91
N PHE A 221 -13.33 -7.47 -2.16
CA PHE A 221 -13.51 -7.31 -0.71
C PHE A 221 -14.86 -6.65 -0.35
N VAL A 222 -15.27 -5.61 -1.08
CA VAL A 222 -16.59 -4.97 -0.90
C VAL A 222 -17.72 -5.94 -1.21
N ARG A 223 -17.63 -6.72 -2.29
CA ARG A 223 -18.62 -7.77 -2.63
C ARG A 223 -18.69 -8.88 -1.58
N ALA A 224 -17.56 -9.19 -0.95
CA ALA A 224 -17.51 -10.12 0.20
C ALA A 224 -18.10 -9.52 1.50
N GLY A 225 -18.45 -8.22 1.51
CA GLY A 225 -18.97 -7.53 2.69
C GLY A 225 -17.91 -7.22 3.74
N GLY A 226 -16.65 -7.03 3.30
CA GLY A 226 -15.54 -6.78 4.21
C GLY A 226 -15.02 -8.04 4.93
N ASP A 227 -15.50 -9.22 4.54
CA ASP A 227 -15.06 -10.49 5.10
C ASP A 227 -13.84 -11.02 4.33
N PRO A 228 -12.63 -10.99 4.93
CA PRO A 228 -11.40 -11.40 4.24
C PRO A 228 -11.27 -12.92 4.10
N GLU A 229 -12.10 -13.71 4.76
CA GLU A 229 -12.13 -15.17 4.65
C GLU A 229 -12.93 -15.64 3.43
N ARG A 230 -13.82 -14.78 2.94
CA ARG A 230 -14.62 -15.09 1.75
C ARG A 230 -13.87 -14.76 0.47
N PRO A 231 -13.89 -15.68 -0.51
CA PRO A 231 -13.43 -15.37 -1.87
C PRO A 231 -14.36 -14.35 -2.53
N ASP A 232 -13.90 -13.77 -3.65
CA ASP A 232 -14.76 -12.91 -4.47
C ASP A 232 -15.99 -13.68 -4.95
N PRO A 233 -17.22 -13.22 -4.69
CA PRO A 233 -18.44 -13.87 -5.18
C PRO A 233 -18.47 -14.07 -6.71
N LEU A 234 -17.77 -13.23 -7.47
CA LEU A 234 -17.61 -13.38 -8.92
C LEU A 234 -16.51 -14.38 -9.32
N ASN A 235 -15.66 -14.78 -8.38
CA ASN A 235 -14.61 -15.79 -8.59
C ASN A 235 -14.47 -16.66 -7.32
N PRO A 236 -15.42 -17.56 -7.06
CA PRO A 236 -15.45 -18.37 -5.84
C PRO A 236 -14.23 -19.30 -5.66
N GLU A 237 -13.55 -19.63 -6.76
CA GLU A 237 -12.32 -20.44 -6.74
C GLU A 237 -11.07 -19.63 -6.37
N SER A 238 -11.19 -18.30 -6.26
CA SER A 238 -10.06 -17.46 -5.85
C SER A 238 -9.70 -17.70 -4.40
N ARG A 239 -8.40 -17.53 -4.08
CA ARG A 239 -7.97 -17.51 -2.67
C ARG A 239 -8.60 -16.33 -1.95
N SER A 240 -9.10 -16.55 -0.74
CA SER A 240 -9.57 -15.48 0.13
C SER A 240 -8.44 -14.47 0.42
N LEU A 241 -8.82 -13.24 0.74
CA LEU A 241 -7.85 -12.16 1.02
C LEU A 241 -6.95 -12.51 2.22
N LEU A 242 -7.51 -13.11 3.26
CA LEU A 242 -6.77 -13.57 4.44
C LEU A 242 -5.71 -14.61 4.03
N ASN A 243 -6.06 -15.60 3.22
CA ASN A 243 -5.11 -16.62 2.77
C ASN A 243 -4.01 -16.04 1.87
N GLN A 244 -4.33 -15.01 1.05
CA GLN A 244 -3.32 -14.30 0.29
C GLN A 244 -2.37 -13.52 1.21
N ALA A 245 -2.89 -12.84 2.24
CA ALA A 245 -2.09 -12.09 3.21
C ALA A 245 -1.17 -13.02 4.01
N ARG A 246 -1.71 -14.14 4.52
CA ARG A 246 -0.92 -15.16 5.24
C ARG A 246 0.25 -15.68 4.41
N ALA A 247 -0.02 -16.06 3.15
CA ALA A 247 1.00 -16.60 2.26
C ALA A 247 2.06 -15.57 1.80
N THR A 248 1.81 -14.29 2.04
CA THR A 248 2.65 -13.19 1.53
C THR A 248 3.39 -12.46 2.65
N THR A 249 2.97 -12.63 3.91
CA THR A 249 3.52 -11.89 5.05
C THR A 249 4.80 -12.55 5.57
N ALA A 250 5.94 -11.91 5.33
CA ALA A 250 7.24 -12.35 5.81
C ALA A 250 7.42 -12.26 7.34
N THR A 251 6.51 -11.57 8.02
CA THR A 251 6.53 -11.47 9.49
C THR A 251 6.09 -12.78 10.15
N LEU A 252 5.26 -13.58 9.47
CA LEU A 252 4.78 -14.84 10.04
C LEU A 252 5.92 -15.86 10.14
N GLY A 253 5.96 -16.57 11.25
CA GLY A 253 7.02 -17.50 11.61
C GLY A 253 8.28 -16.85 12.18
N ALA A 254 8.38 -15.53 12.18
CA ALA A 254 9.55 -14.81 12.69
C ALA A 254 9.43 -14.51 14.18
N SER A 255 10.58 -14.56 14.90
CA SER A 255 10.68 -13.95 16.23
C SER A 255 10.68 -12.43 16.08
N VAL A 256 9.81 -11.77 16.80
CA VAL A 256 9.56 -10.34 16.65
C VAL A 256 9.56 -9.60 17.99
N ARG A 257 9.94 -8.33 17.94
CA ARG A 257 9.63 -7.33 18.98
C ARG A 257 8.60 -6.36 18.41
N LEU A 258 7.44 -6.29 19.03
CA LEU A 258 6.38 -5.35 18.72
C LEU A 258 6.42 -4.19 19.70
N SER A 259 6.63 -2.98 19.20
CA SER A 259 6.53 -1.73 19.98
C SER A 259 5.12 -1.17 19.85
N LEU A 260 4.43 -1.01 20.96
CA LEU A 260 3.06 -0.50 21.03
C LEU A 260 3.03 1.04 21.17
N PRO A 261 1.90 1.70 20.83
CA PRO A 261 1.78 3.16 20.93
C PRO A 261 1.92 3.72 22.35
N ASP A 262 1.64 2.92 23.38
CA ASP A 262 1.83 3.28 24.78
C ASP A 262 3.28 3.19 25.28
N GLY A 263 4.21 2.80 24.39
CA GLY A 263 5.63 2.64 24.67
C GLY A 263 6.00 1.26 25.22
N SER A 264 5.03 0.39 25.46
CA SER A 264 5.30 -1.01 25.86
C SER A 264 5.82 -1.83 24.68
N THR A 265 6.46 -2.95 24.99
CA THR A 265 6.97 -3.89 23.99
C THR A 265 6.51 -5.30 24.28
N VAL A 266 6.27 -6.06 23.21
CA VAL A 266 5.91 -7.49 23.26
C VAL A 266 6.92 -8.27 22.43
N GLU A 267 7.48 -9.34 22.97
CA GLU A 267 8.34 -10.26 22.25
C GLU A 267 7.65 -11.63 22.13
N GLY A 268 7.86 -12.28 20.99
CA GLY A 268 7.31 -13.60 20.71
C GLY A 268 7.48 -14.00 19.26
N VAL A 269 6.81 -15.07 18.87
CA VAL A 269 6.75 -15.51 17.47
C VAL A 269 5.45 -15.02 16.86
N ALA A 270 5.53 -14.37 15.71
CA ALA A 270 4.37 -13.96 14.94
C ALA A 270 3.79 -15.19 14.22
N GLU A 271 2.72 -15.78 14.74
CA GLU A 271 2.22 -17.07 14.25
C GLU A 271 1.23 -16.94 13.10
N ASP A 272 0.29 -15.98 13.18
CA ASP A 272 -0.79 -15.90 12.20
C ASP A 272 -1.33 -14.46 12.05
N LEU A 273 -2.23 -14.29 11.08
CA LEU A 273 -3.14 -13.14 10.95
C LEU A 273 -4.58 -13.62 11.18
N ASP A 274 -5.33 -12.88 11.99
CA ASP A 274 -6.76 -13.17 12.15
C ASP A 274 -7.64 -12.47 11.09
N ALA A 275 -8.95 -12.75 11.16
CA ALA A 275 -9.92 -12.15 10.23
C ALA A 275 -10.00 -10.62 10.33
N GLN A 276 -9.55 -10.01 11.41
CA GLN A 276 -9.41 -8.57 11.53
C GLN A 276 -8.05 -8.06 11.01
N GLY A 277 -7.18 -8.92 10.44
CA GLY A 277 -5.83 -8.56 9.95
C GLY A 277 -4.85 -8.23 11.09
N ARG A 278 -5.21 -8.53 12.33
CA ARG A 278 -4.32 -8.38 13.48
C ARG A 278 -3.27 -9.48 13.46
N ILE A 279 -2.06 -9.14 13.88
CA ILE A 279 -1.01 -10.15 14.03
C ILE A 279 -1.21 -10.89 15.35
N LEU A 280 -1.12 -12.21 15.30
CA LEU A 280 -1.16 -13.08 16.46
C LEU A 280 0.28 -13.38 16.89
N ILE A 281 0.65 -12.97 18.10
CA ILE A 281 1.99 -13.20 18.66
C ILE A 281 1.89 -14.24 19.78
N CYS A 282 2.61 -15.34 19.61
CA CYS A 282 2.80 -16.36 20.64
C CYS A 282 3.97 -15.96 21.54
N ARG A 283 3.70 -15.72 22.80
CA ARG A 283 4.70 -15.40 23.82
C ARG A 283 5.43 -16.64 24.29
N GLU A 284 6.52 -16.46 25.05
CA GLU A 284 7.33 -17.54 25.61
C GLU A 284 6.52 -18.46 26.55
N ASP A 285 5.51 -17.95 27.22
CA ASP A 285 4.60 -18.72 28.08
C ASP A 285 3.51 -19.48 27.31
N GLY A 286 3.52 -19.44 25.99
CA GLY A 286 2.54 -20.06 25.09
C GLY A 286 1.25 -19.27 24.91
N THR A 287 1.14 -18.07 25.48
CA THR A 287 -0.03 -17.19 25.29
C THR A 287 -0.04 -16.61 23.88
N LEU A 288 -1.15 -16.80 23.16
CA LEU A 288 -1.38 -16.23 21.83
C LEU A 288 -2.26 -14.99 21.93
N GLU A 289 -1.73 -13.81 21.56
CA GLU A 289 -2.44 -12.55 21.68
C GLU A 289 -2.51 -11.80 20.34
N PRO A 290 -3.68 -11.19 20.01
CA PRO A 290 -3.86 -10.41 18.79
C PRO A 290 -3.48 -8.93 18.98
N TYR A 291 -2.73 -8.39 18.03
CA TYR A 291 -2.33 -6.97 18.01
C TYR A 291 -2.76 -6.31 16.71
N ALA A 292 -3.51 -5.20 16.82
CA ALA A 292 -4.00 -4.42 15.68
C ALA A 292 -3.04 -3.32 15.23
N VAL A 293 -2.17 -2.86 16.13
CA VAL A 293 -1.25 -1.72 15.92
C VAL A 293 0.12 -2.01 16.52
N GLY A 294 1.12 -1.35 16.00
CA GLY A 294 2.49 -1.40 16.50
C GLY A 294 3.51 -1.30 15.36
N ASP A 295 4.77 -1.16 15.74
CA ASP A 295 5.92 -1.25 14.84
C ASP A 295 6.68 -2.54 15.13
N ILE A 296 6.81 -3.40 14.13
CA ILE A 296 7.49 -4.70 14.24
C ILE A 296 8.96 -4.60 13.85
N GLU A 297 9.82 -5.06 14.74
CA GLU A 297 11.21 -5.41 14.48
C GLU A 297 11.36 -6.94 14.45
N HIS A 298 11.91 -7.49 13.36
CA HIS A 298 12.26 -8.90 13.30
C HIS A 298 13.53 -9.11 14.12
N LEU A 299 13.45 -9.90 15.16
CA LEU A 299 14.59 -10.26 15.98
C LEU A 299 15.44 -11.27 15.18
N ARG A 300 16.74 -10.98 15.02
CA ARG A 300 17.66 -11.93 14.39
C ARG A 300 17.88 -13.11 15.34
N PRO A 301 17.88 -14.35 14.84
CA PRO A 301 18.41 -15.46 15.60
C PRO A 301 19.87 -15.14 15.98
N ALA A 302 20.29 -15.54 17.17
CA ALA A 302 21.66 -15.30 17.67
C ALA A 302 22.76 -15.81 16.71
N ASN A 303 22.41 -16.59 15.71
CA ASN A 303 23.31 -17.23 14.72
C ASN A 303 23.47 -16.47 13.40
N GLY A 304 22.97 -15.24 13.27
CA GLY A 304 23.44 -14.27 12.28
C GLY A 304 23.07 -14.48 10.80
N SER A 305 22.25 -15.45 10.44
CA SER A 305 21.81 -15.66 9.05
C SER A 305 20.30 -15.39 8.91
N TYR A 306 19.91 -14.50 8.00
CA TYR A 306 18.58 -14.57 7.39
C TYR A 306 18.58 -15.87 6.58
N GLY A 307 18.03 -16.93 7.17
CA GLY A 307 17.88 -18.21 6.48
C GLY A 307 17.09 -18.02 5.20
N ASP A 308 17.57 -18.63 4.14
CA ASP A 308 16.87 -18.81 2.90
C ASP A 308 15.40 -19.15 3.17
N PHE A 309 14.48 -18.31 2.68
CA PHE A 309 13.06 -18.64 2.64
C PHE A 309 12.91 -19.81 1.67
N GLN A 310 13.18 -21.03 2.14
CA GLN A 310 12.85 -22.23 1.38
C GLN A 310 11.33 -22.35 1.37
N GLN A 311 10.81 -22.34 0.16
CA GLN A 311 9.42 -22.62 -0.19
C GLN A 311 8.97 -23.90 0.53
N ALA A 312 8.04 -23.73 1.46
CA ALA A 312 7.19 -24.85 1.87
C ALA A 312 6.20 -25.12 0.72
N HIS A 313 6.32 -26.29 0.13
CA HIS A 313 5.48 -26.80 -0.97
C HIS A 313 4.00 -26.91 -0.62
#